data_a78173e3db748988d0b5b4fa3aaefccb
#
_entry.id   a78173e3db748988d0b5b4fa3aaefccb
#
_cell.length_a   1.000
_cell.length_b   1.000
_cell.length_c   1.000
_cell.angle_alpha   90.00
_cell.angle_beta   90.00
_cell.angle_gamma   90.00
#
_symmetry.space_group_name_H-M   'P 1'
#
loop_
_entity.id
_entity.type
_entity.pdbx_description
1 polymer ?
#
loop_
_entity_poly.entity_id
_entity_poly.type
_entity_poly.pdbx_seq_one_letter_code
_entity_poly.pdbx_strand_id
1 'polypeptide(L)'
;MPRTTQLRTYTVRDGMLDAWAERWRQEIVPLRLKLGFEIGGAWLVRERNQFVWLISYDGPETFQDRNALYWSSAERKAMNLNPDDYLVHTDDCTIEQVY
;
A
#
# COMPACT_ATOMS: atom_id res chain seq x y z
N MET A 1 -12.01 -4.63 17.75
CA MET A 1 -11.15 -3.46 17.47
C MET A 1 -11.74 -2.63 16.35
N PRO A 2 -11.69 -1.30 16.45
CA PRO A 2 -12.13 -0.47 15.34
C PRO A 2 -11.22 -0.66 14.13
N ARG A 3 -11.85 -0.56 12.98
CA ARG A 3 -11.16 -0.65 11.70
C ARG A 3 -10.30 0.59 11.48
N THR A 4 -9.05 0.39 11.15
CA THR A 4 -8.14 1.48 10.79
C THR A 4 -7.96 1.51 9.29
N THR A 5 -8.20 2.66 8.68
CA THR A 5 -8.03 2.88 7.24
C THR A 5 -7.00 3.96 7.01
N GLN A 6 -6.05 3.69 6.14
CA GLN A 6 -5.05 4.67 5.72
C GLN A 6 -5.23 5.03 4.26
N LEU A 7 -5.08 6.31 3.98
CA LEU A 7 -4.92 6.83 2.62
C LEU A 7 -3.42 6.95 2.35
N ARG A 8 -2.95 6.30 1.31
CA ARG A 8 -1.54 6.32 0.93
C ARG A 8 -1.38 6.99 -0.42
N THR A 9 -0.53 8.01 -0.47
CA THR A 9 -0.24 8.75 -1.69
C THR A 9 1.25 8.62 -1.98
N TYR A 10 1.57 7.99 -3.10
CA TYR A 10 2.96 7.77 -3.51
C TYR A 10 3.26 8.60 -4.74
N THR A 11 4.34 9.37 -4.67
CA THR A 11 4.87 10.05 -5.86
C THR A 11 5.87 9.11 -6.52
N VAL A 12 5.64 8.80 -7.78
CA VAL A 12 6.38 7.78 -8.53
C VAL A 12 7.42 8.46 -9.40
N ARG A 13 8.55 7.77 -9.63
CA ARG A 13 9.58 8.26 -10.54
C ARG A 13 9.02 8.41 -11.95
N ASP A 14 9.55 9.37 -12.70
CA ASP A 14 9.09 9.65 -14.06
C ASP A 14 9.14 8.37 -14.91
N GLY A 15 8.04 8.12 -15.62
CA GLY A 15 7.92 6.98 -16.50
C GLY A 15 7.67 5.64 -15.81
N MET A 16 7.57 5.60 -14.47
CA MET A 16 7.44 4.35 -13.72
C MET A 16 6.03 4.10 -13.18
N LEU A 17 5.08 5.00 -13.46
CA LEU A 17 3.75 4.91 -12.82
C LEU A 17 3.03 3.60 -13.18
N ASP A 18 2.98 3.25 -14.45
CA ASP A 18 2.31 2.01 -14.87
C ASP A 18 3.07 0.77 -14.39
N ALA A 19 4.39 0.80 -14.40
CA ALA A 19 5.21 -0.31 -13.91
C ALA A 19 5.00 -0.53 -12.41
N TRP A 20 4.94 0.56 -11.63
CA TRP A 20 4.64 0.47 -10.20
C TRP A 20 3.26 -0.12 -9.96
N ALA A 21 2.23 0.41 -10.63
CA ALA A 21 0.86 -0.06 -10.46
C ALA A 21 0.73 -1.56 -10.76
N GLU A 22 1.41 -2.04 -11.81
CA GLU A 22 1.39 -3.44 -12.17
C GLU A 22 2.05 -4.32 -11.10
N ARG A 23 3.23 -3.92 -10.58
CA ARG A 23 3.90 -4.66 -9.52
C ARG A 23 3.07 -4.64 -8.23
N TRP A 24 2.50 -3.50 -7.89
CA TRP A 24 1.63 -3.37 -6.73
C TRP A 24 0.47 -4.36 -6.82
N ARG A 25 -0.20 -4.39 -7.96
CA ARG A 25 -1.36 -5.25 -8.18
C ARG A 25 -0.99 -6.73 -8.15
N GLN A 26 0.12 -7.10 -8.75
CA GLN A 26 0.51 -8.51 -8.89
C GLN A 26 1.16 -9.08 -7.64
N GLU A 27 1.91 -8.29 -6.90
CA GLU A 27 2.74 -8.79 -5.80
C GLU A 27 2.31 -8.26 -4.44
N ILE A 28 2.05 -6.98 -4.31
CA ILE A 28 1.72 -6.38 -3.01
C ILE A 28 0.31 -6.75 -2.56
N VAL A 29 -0.67 -6.61 -3.44
CA VAL A 29 -2.08 -6.88 -3.12
C VAL A 29 -2.29 -8.30 -2.61
N PRO A 30 -1.82 -9.36 -3.31
CA PRO A 30 -2.08 -10.72 -2.82
C PRO A 30 -1.51 -10.97 -1.42
N LEU A 31 -0.33 -10.46 -1.12
CA LEU A 31 0.27 -10.66 0.19
C LEU A 31 -0.45 -9.86 1.27
N ARG A 32 -0.84 -8.62 0.96
CA ARG A 32 -1.62 -7.80 1.91
C ARG A 32 -2.94 -8.50 2.26
N LEU A 33 -3.64 -9.01 1.26
CA LEU A 33 -4.89 -9.74 1.50
C LEU A 33 -4.66 -11.01 2.32
N LYS A 34 -3.60 -11.74 2.04
CA LYS A 34 -3.24 -12.93 2.80
C LYS A 34 -3.01 -12.63 4.27
N LEU A 35 -2.43 -11.48 4.58
CA LEU A 35 -2.14 -11.06 5.94
C LEU A 35 -3.32 -10.33 6.61
N GLY A 36 -4.49 -10.35 5.99
CA GLY A 36 -5.71 -9.86 6.62
C GLY A 36 -6.02 -8.40 6.36
N PHE A 37 -5.27 -7.72 5.49
CA PHE A 37 -5.60 -6.36 5.10
C PHE A 37 -6.72 -6.35 4.07
N GLU A 38 -7.41 -5.23 3.99
CA GLU A 38 -8.39 -4.96 2.95
C GLU A 38 -7.89 -3.80 2.09
N ILE A 39 -8.10 -3.90 0.80
CA ILE A 39 -7.73 -2.85 -0.16
C ILE A 39 -9.02 -2.18 -0.61
N GLY A 40 -9.20 -0.91 -0.25
CA GLY A 40 -10.43 -0.18 -0.55
C GLY A 40 -10.49 0.39 -1.96
N GLY A 41 -9.37 0.37 -2.67
CA GLY A 41 -9.26 0.86 -4.03
C GLY A 41 -7.88 1.43 -4.29
N ALA A 42 -7.59 1.69 -5.55
CA ALA A 42 -6.34 2.31 -5.96
C ALA A 42 -6.57 3.11 -7.23
N TRP A 43 -5.87 4.23 -7.36
CA TRP A 43 -6.06 5.18 -8.45
C TRP A 43 -4.73 5.72 -8.95
N LEU A 44 -4.66 5.97 -10.26
CA LEU A 44 -3.56 6.69 -10.87
C LEU A 44 -3.94 8.16 -10.96
N VAL A 45 -3.10 9.04 -10.46
CA VAL A 45 -3.24 10.49 -10.65
C VAL A 45 -2.16 10.90 -11.64
N ARG A 46 -2.46 10.75 -12.93
CA ARG A 46 -1.46 10.91 -14.01
C ARG A 46 -0.87 12.30 -14.09
N GLU A 47 -1.71 13.32 -13.87
CA GLU A 47 -1.24 14.72 -13.93
C GLU A 47 -0.20 15.06 -12.86
N ARG A 48 -0.12 14.24 -11.79
CA ARG A 48 0.85 14.44 -10.69
C ARG A 48 1.85 13.31 -10.57
N ASN A 49 1.78 12.33 -11.46
CA ASN A 49 2.60 11.13 -11.40
C ASN A 49 2.51 10.44 -10.04
N GLN A 50 1.29 10.31 -9.53
CA GLN A 50 1.03 9.73 -8.21
C GLN A 50 0.15 8.50 -8.29
N PHE A 51 0.36 7.61 -7.33
CA PHE A 51 -0.44 6.42 -7.10
C PHE A 51 -1.08 6.55 -5.72
N VAL A 52 -2.40 6.45 -5.67
CA VAL A 52 -3.17 6.64 -4.42
C VAL A 52 -3.96 5.37 -4.13
N TRP A 53 -3.93 4.91 -2.88
CA TRP A 53 -4.69 3.73 -2.51
C TRP A 53 -5.13 3.76 -1.06
N LEU A 54 -6.14 2.93 -0.77
CA LEU A 54 -6.71 2.78 0.56
C LEU A 54 -6.40 1.39 1.07
N ILE A 55 -5.89 1.30 2.30
CA ILE A 55 -5.63 0.04 2.97
C ILE A 55 -6.23 0.08 4.37
N SER A 56 -6.90 -0.99 4.75
CA SER A 56 -7.55 -1.11 6.06
C SER A 56 -7.15 -2.39 6.76
N TYR A 57 -7.22 -2.35 8.07
CA TYR A 57 -7.04 -3.53 8.89
C TYR A 57 -8.03 -3.49 10.05
N ASP A 58 -8.68 -4.63 10.30
CA ASP A 58 -9.68 -4.79 11.34
C ASP A 58 -9.46 -6.13 12.04
N GLY A 59 -8.28 -6.29 12.60
CA GLY A 59 -7.89 -7.52 13.28
C GLY A 59 -7.59 -7.31 14.76
N PRO A 60 -7.15 -8.36 15.45
CA PRO A 60 -6.88 -8.27 16.89
C PRO A 60 -5.68 -7.39 17.23
N GLU A 61 -4.71 -7.27 16.34
CA GLU A 61 -3.56 -6.40 16.54
C GLU A 61 -3.86 -5.00 16.01
N THR A 62 -2.98 -4.06 16.29
CA THR A 62 -3.05 -2.73 15.67
C THR A 62 -2.65 -2.80 14.21
N PHE A 63 -3.05 -1.81 13.44
CA PHE A 63 -2.60 -1.67 12.05
C PHE A 63 -1.07 -1.67 11.98
N GLN A 64 -0.43 -0.94 12.89
CA GLN A 64 1.03 -0.82 12.91
C GLN A 64 1.71 -2.16 13.12
N ASP A 65 1.21 -2.97 14.05
CA ASP A 65 1.77 -4.28 14.33
C ASP A 65 1.61 -5.22 13.14
N ARG A 66 0.44 -5.23 12.52
CA ARG A 66 0.21 -6.06 11.34
C ARG A 66 1.04 -5.59 10.15
N ASN A 67 1.21 -4.28 9.99
CA ASN A 67 2.05 -3.72 8.96
C ASN A 67 3.52 -4.11 9.15
N ALA A 68 4.00 -4.12 10.38
CA ALA A 68 5.35 -4.60 10.68
C ALA A 68 5.52 -6.08 10.32
N LEU A 69 4.49 -6.88 10.57
CA LEU A 69 4.49 -8.29 10.18
C LEU A 69 4.60 -8.47 8.67
N TYR A 70 3.86 -7.65 7.91
CA TYR A 70 3.97 -7.64 6.45
C TYR A 70 5.42 -7.41 6.01
N TRP A 71 6.05 -6.36 6.52
CA TRP A 71 7.41 -5.99 6.12
C TRP A 71 8.46 -7.02 6.54
N SER A 72 8.25 -7.73 7.65
CA SER A 72 9.17 -8.76 8.14
C SER A 72 8.93 -10.13 7.52
N SER A 73 7.85 -10.31 6.79
CA SER A 73 7.50 -11.63 6.24
C SER A 73 8.52 -12.08 5.19
N ALA A 74 8.71 -13.40 5.13
CA ALA A 74 9.58 -14.00 4.13
C ALA A 74 9.05 -13.72 2.71
N GLU A 75 7.74 -13.73 2.54
CA GLU A 75 7.10 -13.47 1.25
C GLU A 75 7.39 -12.05 0.76
N ARG A 76 7.33 -11.05 1.68
CA ARG A 76 7.65 -9.67 1.28
C ARG A 76 9.11 -9.55 0.84
N LYS A 77 10.00 -10.17 1.58
CA LYS A 77 11.43 -10.14 1.26
C LYS A 77 11.72 -10.85 -0.05
N ALA A 78 11.02 -11.94 -0.34
CA ALA A 78 11.20 -12.71 -1.56
C ALA A 78 10.76 -11.98 -2.83
N MET A 79 9.99 -10.89 -2.71
CA MET A 79 9.58 -10.10 -3.88
C MET A 79 10.75 -9.42 -4.57
N ASN A 80 11.86 -9.18 -3.87
CA ASN A 80 12.97 -8.38 -4.37
C ASN A 80 12.50 -7.01 -4.88
N LEU A 81 11.49 -6.44 -4.19
CA LEU A 81 10.89 -5.18 -4.57
C LEU A 81 11.38 -4.11 -3.61
N ASN A 82 12.23 -3.24 -4.11
CA ASN A 82 12.64 -2.04 -3.36
C ASN A 82 11.77 -0.87 -3.80
N PRO A 83 10.90 -0.34 -2.93
CA PRO A 83 10.07 0.78 -3.30
C PRO A 83 10.83 1.99 -3.82
N ASP A 84 12.07 2.20 -3.34
CA ASP A 84 12.89 3.33 -3.77
C ASP A 84 13.27 3.27 -5.25
N ASP A 85 13.19 2.10 -5.89
CA ASP A 85 13.41 1.97 -7.32
C ASP A 85 12.27 2.63 -8.12
N TYR A 86 11.10 2.78 -7.54
CA TYR A 86 9.90 3.29 -8.17
C TYR A 86 9.42 4.60 -7.59
N LEU A 87 9.59 4.81 -6.28
CA LEU A 87 8.93 5.88 -5.54
C LEU A 87 9.93 6.96 -5.13
N VAL A 88 9.54 8.22 -5.33
CA VAL A 88 10.32 9.38 -4.89
C VAL A 88 9.90 9.80 -3.49
N HIS A 89 8.58 9.69 -3.21
CA HIS A 89 8.01 10.15 -1.95
C HIS A 89 6.79 9.32 -1.61
N THR A 90 6.62 9.01 -0.34
CA THR A 90 5.43 8.31 0.15
C THR A 90 4.82 9.10 1.29
N ASP A 91 3.50 9.13 1.30
CA ASP A 91 2.73 9.82 2.33
C ASP A 91 1.61 8.89 2.78
N ASP A 92 1.41 8.75 4.07
CA ASP A 92 0.29 7.98 4.57
C ASP A 92 -0.38 8.71 5.74
N CYS A 93 -1.69 8.60 5.82
CA CYS A 93 -2.44 9.19 6.91
C CYS A 93 -3.67 8.33 7.21
N THR A 94 -4.07 8.34 8.47
CA THR A 94 -5.30 7.68 8.88
C THR A 94 -6.48 8.56 8.51
N ILE A 95 -7.51 7.97 7.92
CA ILE A 95 -8.71 8.68 7.50
C ILE A 95 -9.95 8.11 8.18
N GLU A 96 -10.98 8.94 8.28
CA GLU A 96 -12.30 8.56 8.76
C GLU A 96 -13.31 8.83 7.66
N GLN A 97 -14.20 7.87 7.45
CA GLN A 97 -15.27 8.03 6.48
C GLN A 97 -16.37 8.90 7.05
N VAL A 98 -16.78 9.94 6.36
CA VAL A 98 -17.87 10.82 6.77
C VAL A 98 -19.10 10.73 5.87
N TYR A 99 -18.98 9.98 4.80
CA TYR A 99 -20.08 9.80 3.85
C TYR A 99 -20.21 8.38 3.38
#